data_06c13da50f8c2064b667efc5c7733e3d
#
_entry.id   06c13da50f8c2064b667efc5c7733e3d
#
_cell.length_a   1.000
_cell.length_b   1.000
_cell.length_c   1.000
_cell.angle_alpha   90.00
_cell.angle_beta   90.00
_cell.angle_gamma   90.00
#
_symmetry.space_group_name_H-M   'P 1'
#
loop_
_entity.id
_entity.type
_entity.pdbx_description
1 polymer ?
#
loop_
_entity_poly.entity_id
_entity_poly.type
_entity_poly.pdbx_seq_one_letter_code
_entity_poly.pdbx_strand_id
1 'polypeptide(L)'
;MNGPFQRDQLEILAMKARKGQISRRNFNTGLALLLGTSALGLGSRADAQTKELVLVNWGGDAGAAYDTAYGKPFLEATGITVRQDGSGPTEGAIQAQVESGKPTWDLVDVDPFSAEALGKKGMMEPVDYAVVDKTKFREGFGWDYAASTYFFSYVIAYDATKFGDNPPTGMADFFDTEKFPGKRALYKWGVGVWEAALLADGVAPGDLYPLDIERAHKKLAAFKEHVVAFWGGGSESQSLLLDGEASMAIVWSTRARLIEEDSGGDVKFIWKDGFVSPGALGVVKGNPGGAETAMQFLASVQDPAKQLIMFEMLGQGPANPATDALLPPEDAKYNPVAADNYAQQMPIDMAWYETSYGAALDEYLKIISA
;
A
#
# COMPACT_ATOMS: atom_id res chain seq x y z
N MET A 1 -38.16 21.13 -1.10
CA MET A 1 -38.71 20.40 -2.28
C MET A 1 -38.07 19.01 -2.29
N ASN A 2 -38.88 18.00 -2.04
CA ASN A 2 -38.36 16.61 -1.87
C ASN A 2 -38.03 16.04 -3.26
N GLY A 3 -36.79 15.58 -3.45
CA GLY A 3 -36.36 14.97 -4.70
C GLY A 3 -37.07 13.62 -5.00
N PRO A 4 -36.98 13.12 -6.24
CA PRO A 4 -37.64 11.87 -6.66
C PRO A 4 -37.35 10.70 -5.70
N PHE A 5 -36.13 10.58 -5.19
CA PHE A 5 -35.68 9.57 -4.23
C PHE A 5 -36.48 9.57 -2.92
N GLN A 6 -36.81 10.74 -2.36
CA GLN A 6 -37.59 10.83 -1.12
C GLN A 6 -39.05 10.40 -1.33
N ARG A 7 -39.61 10.65 -2.51
CA ARG A 7 -40.98 10.19 -2.86
C ARG A 7 -41.03 8.67 -2.95
N ASP A 8 -40.07 8.05 -3.62
CA ASP A 8 -39.99 6.59 -3.76
C ASP A 8 -39.88 5.90 -2.38
N GLN A 9 -39.03 6.46 -1.50
CA GLN A 9 -38.88 5.91 -0.14
C GLN A 9 -40.15 6.06 0.71
N LEU A 10 -40.90 7.14 0.58
CA LEU A 10 -42.16 7.35 1.25
C LEU A 10 -43.23 6.37 0.75
N GLU A 11 -43.29 6.11 -0.56
CA GLU A 11 -44.22 5.13 -1.15
C GLU A 11 -43.91 3.70 -0.70
N ILE A 12 -42.62 3.33 -0.66
CA ILE A 12 -42.19 2.02 -0.16
C ILE A 12 -42.56 1.85 1.33
N LEU A 13 -42.35 2.88 2.14
CA LEU A 13 -42.66 2.87 3.56
C LEU A 13 -44.18 2.71 3.78
N ALA A 14 -45.01 3.45 3.01
CA ALA A 14 -46.44 3.38 3.05
C ALA A 14 -46.98 2.02 2.59
N MET A 15 -46.37 1.45 1.54
CA MET A 15 -46.74 0.13 1.03
C MET A 15 -46.44 -1.00 2.07
N LYS A 16 -45.28 -0.95 2.72
CA LYS A 16 -44.91 -1.90 3.79
C LYS A 16 -45.84 -1.81 4.99
N ALA A 17 -46.25 -0.60 5.36
CA ALA A 17 -47.23 -0.38 6.45
C ALA A 17 -48.62 -0.95 6.10
N ARG A 18 -49.12 -0.72 4.87
CA ARG A 18 -50.38 -1.27 4.37
C ARG A 18 -50.42 -2.81 4.33
N LYS A 19 -49.27 -3.41 4.05
CA LYS A 19 -49.09 -4.88 4.02
C LYS A 19 -48.81 -5.47 5.39
N GLY A 20 -48.85 -4.69 6.47
CA GLY A 20 -48.60 -5.16 7.84
C GLY A 20 -47.15 -5.62 8.09
N GLN A 21 -46.21 -5.30 7.20
CA GLN A 21 -44.82 -5.72 7.25
C GLN A 21 -43.95 -4.87 8.22
N ILE A 22 -44.49 -3.72 8.66
CA ILE A 22 -43.85 -2.85 9.67
C ILE A 22 -44.89 -2.36 10.68
N SER A 23 -44.48 -2.21 11.92
CA SER A 23 -45.35 -1.68 12.98
C SER A 23 -45.63 -0.19 12.81
N ARG A 24 -46.73 0.32 13.37
CA ARG A 24 -47.05 1.76 13.37
C ARG A 24 -45.92 2.60 13.98
N ARG A 25 -45.24 2.07 14.98
CA ARG A 25 -44.09 2.77 15.60
C ARG A 25 -42.93 2.89 14.63
N ASN A 26 -42.57 1.81 13.93
CA ASN A 26 -41.50 1.80 12.93
C ASN A 26 -41.85 2.65 11.70
N PHE A 27 -43.14 2.69 11.30
CA PHE A 27 -43.59 3.58 10.25
C PHE A 27 -43.42 5.06 10.63
N ASN A 28 -43.82 5.45 11.83
CA ASN A 28 -43.68 6.83 12.31
C ASN A 28 -42.23 7.24 12.49
N THR A 29 -41.35 6.33 12.92
CA THR A 29 -39.91 6.56 13.02
C THR A 29 -39.27 6.75 11.64
N GLY A 30 -39.63 5.89 10.67
CA GLY A 30 -39.16 6.03 9.28
C GLY A 30 -39.65 7.31 8.59
N LEU A 31 -40.91 7.70 8.86
CA LEU A 31 -41.50 8.95 8.36
C LEU A 31 -40.80 10.18 8.93
N ALA A 32 -40.49 10.18 10.23
CA ALA A 32 -39.74 11.27 10.88
C ALA A 32 -38.30 11.43 10.33
N LEU A 33 -37.65 10.30 10.02
CA LEU A 33 -36.33 10.29 9.39
C LEU A 33 -36.35 10.81 7.94
N LEU A 34 -37.42 10.52 7.19
CA LEU A 34 -37.55 10.96 5.79
C LEU A 34 -38.02 12.40 5.63
N LEU A 35 -38.82 12.92 6.56
CA LEU A 35 -39.36 14.29 6.51
C LEU A 35 -38.45 15.33 7.14
N GLY A 36 -37.30 14.93 7.70
CA GLY A 36 -36.21 15.77 8.18
C GLY A 36 -36.67 17.01 8.94
N THR A 37 -36.65 16.98 10.23
CA THR A 37 -36.97 18.09 11.12
C THR A 37 -36.21 19.35 10.78
N SER A 38 -36.88 20.22 10.04
CA SER A 38 -36.60 21.68 10.08
C SER A 38 -37.36 22.24 11.26
N ALA A 39 -36.87 22.11 12.47
CA ALA A 39 -37.34 22.91 13.59
C ALA A 39 -36.30 22.92 14.73
N LEU A 40 -35.95 24.15 15.07
CA LEU A 40 -35.26 24.67 16.24
C LEU A 40 -33.73 24.66 16.15
N GLY A 41 -33.27 25.81 15.59
CA GLY A 41 -31.97 26.36 15.88
C GLY A 41 -31.87 26.73 17.37
N LEU A 42 -30.71 26.51 17.86
CA LEU A 42 -29.89 27.24 18.81
C LEU A 42 -28.90 26.27 19.47
N GLY A 43 -27.66 26.50 19.23
CA GLY A 43 -26.66 26.01 20.15
C GLY A 43 -25.74 24.97 19.58
N SER A 44 -24.50 25.34 19.62
CA SER A 44 -23.29 24.59 19.44
C SER A 44 -23.14 23.90 18.05
N ARG A 45 -22.14 24.28 17.33
CA ARG A 45 -21.47 23.42 16.39
C ARG A 45 -21.04 22.18 17.17
N ALA A 46 -21.91 21.18 17.23
CA ALA A 46 -21.46 19.83 17.36
C ALA A 46 -20.71 19.60 16.06
N ASP A 47 -19.40 19.48 16.11
CA ASP A 47 -18.61 18.91 15.04
C ASP A 47 -19.33 17.61 14.66
N ALA A 48 -19.78 17.52 13.42
CA ALA A 48 -20.39 16.29 12.93
C ALA A 48 -19.29 15.24 13.02
N GLN A 49 -19.36 14.39 14.05
CA GLN A 49 -18.36 13.35 14.29
C GLN A 49 -18.23 12.55 13.00
N THR A 50 -17.04 12.53 12.44
CA THR A 50 -16.71 11.75 11.27
C THR A 50 -17.15 10.32 11.47
N LYS A 51 -17.93 9.77 10.55
CA LYS A 51 -18.42 8.38 10.63
C LYS A 51 -17.62 7.41 9.78
N GLU A 52 -16.80 7.91 8.90
CA GLU A 52 -16.01 7.14 7.95
C GLU A 52 -14.67 7.81 7.67
N LEU A 53 -13.62 7.00 7.58
CA LEU A 53 -12.34 7.32 6.96
C LEU A 53 -12.15 6.49 5.70
N VAL A 54 -11.46 7.03 4.71
CA VAL A 54 -11.06 6.32 3.50
C VAL A 54 -9.57 6.09 3.53
N LEU A 55 -9.16 4.82 3.58
CA LEU A 55 -7.77 4.39 3.47
C LEU A 55 -7.49 3.84 2.08
N VAL A 56 -6.61 4.51 1.35
CA VAL A 56 -6.21 4.10 -0.01
C VAL A 56 -4.95 3.26 0.05
N ASN A 57 -4.99 2.10 -0.64
CA ASN A 57 -3.90 1.13 -0.67
C ASN A 57 -3.66 0.61 -2.10
N TRP A 58 -2.72 -0.32 -2.26
CA TRP A 58 -2.28 -0.85 -3.56
C TRP A 58 -3.12 -2.03 -4.08
N GLY A 59 -4.31 -2.24 -3.51
CA GLY A 59 -5.28 -3.23 -3.97
C GLY A 59 -4.93 -4.69 -3.65
N GLY A 60 -5.70 -5.61 -4.24
CA GLY A 60 -5.59 -7.03 -3.98
C GLY A 60 -5.89 -7.37 -2.52
N ASP A 61 -5.16 -8.33 -1.95
CA ASP A 61 -5.34 -8.81 -0.58
C ASP A 61 -5.06 -7.74 0.49
N ALA A 62 -4.37 -6.65 0.13
CA ALA A 62 -4.10 -5.55 1.04
C ALA A 62 -5.38 -4.96 1.64
N GLY A 63 -6.44 -4.78 0.85
CA GLY A 63 -7.71 -4.26 1.34
C GLY A 63 -8.31 -5.11 2.47
N ALA A 64 -8.33 -6.42 2.31
CA ALA A 64 -8.84 -7.35 3.33
C ALA A 64 -7.93 -7.38 4.58
N ALA A 65 -6.61 -7.31 4.40
CA ALA A 65 -5.67 -7.29 5.51
C ALA A 65 -5.78 -6.00 6.32
N TYR A 66 -5.79 -4.84 5.68
CA TYR A 66 -5.99 -3.54 6.36
C TYR A 66 -7.32 -3.46 7.08
N ASP A 67 -8.41 -3.97 6.48
CA ASP A 67 -9.71 -4.01 7.16
C ASP A 67 -9.67 -4.91 8.40
N THR A 68 -9.07 -6.09 8.29
CA THR A 68 -9.00 -7.06 9.40
C THR A 68 -8.10 -6.59 10.52
N ALA A 69 -6.89 -6.10 10.20
CA ALA A 69 -5.91 -5.71 11.20
C ALA A 69 -6.22 -4.36 11.84
N TYR A 70 -6.75 -3.42 11.06
CA TYR A 70 -6.87 -2.02 11.50
C TYR A 70 -8.31 -1.50 11.44
N GLY A 71 -9.04 -1.73 10.35
CA GLY A 71 -10.36 -1.14 10.12
C GLY A 71 -11.41 -1.62 11.11
N LYS A 72 -11.60 -2.92 11.23
CA LYS A 72 -12.56 -3.52 12.18
C LYS A 72 -12.26 -3.18 13.64
N PRO A 73 -11.00 -3.33 14.13
CA PRO A 73 -10.69 -2.92 15.50
C PRO A 73 -10.87 -1.42 15.77
N PHE A 74 -10.64 -0.57 14.76
CA PHE A 74 -10.88 0.87 14.90
C PHE A 74 -12.38 1.19 14.98
N LEU A 75 -13.18 0.54 14.14
CA LEU A 75 -14.65 0.64 14.20
C LEU A 75 -15.19 0.20 15.57
N GLU A 76 -14.72 -0.93 16.10
CA GLU A 76 -15.14 -1.43 17.41
C GLU A 76 -14.78 -0.46 18.54
N ALA A 77 -13.61 0.18 18.45
CA ALA A 77 -13.13 1.11 19.49
C ALA A 77 -13.77 2.50 19.43
N THR A 78 -14.13 2.98 18.21
CA THR A 78 -14.48 4.40 17.99
C THR A 78 -15.88 4.60 17.39
N GLY A 79 -16.47 3.57 16.78
CA GLY A 79 -17.69 3.69 15.98
C GLY A 79 -17.45 4.29 14.58
N ILE A 80 -16.19 4.48 14.16
CA ILE A 80 -15.81 5.06 12.87
C ILE A 80 -15.41 3.95 11.90
N THR A 81 -16.06 3.88 10.75
CA THR A 81 -15.74 2.92 9.68
C THR A 81 -14.45 3.35 8.96
N VAL A 82 -13.61 2.40 8.58
CA VAL A 82 -12.46 2.64 7.70
C VAL A 82 -12.68 1.90 6.38
N ARG A 83 -13.12 2.63 5.37
CA ARG A 83 -13.36 2.08 4.04
C ARG A 83 -12.04 1.93 3.27
N GLN A 84 -11.84 0.75 2.71
CA GLN A 84 -10.66 0.46 1.90
C GLN A 84 -10.89 0.88 0.44
N ASP A 85 -9.90 1.51 -0.17
CA ASP A 85 -9.85 1.87 -1.59
C ASP A 85 -8.55 1.32 -2.20
N GLY A 86 -8.67 0.40 -3.12
CA GLY A 86 -7.53 -0.30 -3.75
C GLY A 86 -7.04 0.35 -5.05
N SER A 87 -7.35 1.62 -5.29
CA SER A 87 -7.02 2.29 -6.55
C SER A 87 -5.54 2.64 -6.75
N GLY A 88 -4.73 2.56 -5.68
CA GLY A 88 -3.30 2.88 -5.69
C GLY A 88 -3.02 4.39 -5.51
N PRO A 89 -2.39 4.79 -4.39
CA PRO A 89 -2.15 6.20 -4.06
C PRO A 89 -0.85 6.73 -4.69
N THR A 90 -0.76 6.79 -6.01
CA THR A 90 0.38 7.41 -6.70
C THR A 90 0.48 8.89 -6.37
N GLU A 91 1.69 9.50 -6.46
CA GLU A 91 1.88 10.93 -6.21
C GLU A 91 0.92 11.80 -7.01
N GLY A 92 0.77 11.51 -8.31
CA GLY A 92 -0.16 12.25 -9.17
C GLY A 92 -1.63 12.12 -8.75
N ALA A 93 -2.03 10.95 -8.23
CA ALA A 93 -3.38 10.74 -7.74
C ALA A 93 -3.62 11.51 -6.42
N ILE A 94 -2.66 11.51 -5.49
CA ILE A 94 -2.73 12.31 -4.25
C ILE A 94 -2.80 13.80 -4.58
N GLN A 95 -1.93 14.27 -5.49
CA GLN A 95 -1.95 15.66 -5.95
C GLN A 95 -3.32 16.04 -6.54
N ALA A 96 -3.88 15.22 -7.41
CA ALA A 96 -5.20 15.45 -8.01
C ALA A 96 -6.32 15.54 -6.95
N GLN A 97 -6.28 14.71 -5.90
CA GLN A 97 -7.21 14.77 -4.78
C GLN A 97 -7.17 16.12 -4.10
N VAL A 98 -5.97 16.60 -3.74
CA VAL A 98 -5.81 17.88 -3.02
C VAL A 98 -6.13 19.07 -3.91
N GLU A 99 -5.65 19.09 -5.17
CA GLU A 99 -5.90 20.18 -6.13
C GLU A 99 -7.37 20.30 -6.53
N SER A 100 -8.16 19.24 -6.39
CA SER A 100 -9.62 19.29 -6.58
C SER A 100 -10.32 20.22 -5.60
N GLY A 101 -9.66 20.56 -4.48
CA GLY A 101 -10.22 21.32 -3.36
C GLY A 101 -11.28 20.57 -2.55
N LYS A 102 -11.55 19.31 -2.90
CA LYS A 102 -12.51 18.42 -2.23
C LYS A 102 -11.99 16.98 -2.27
N PRO A 103 -10.91 16.67 -1.56
CA PRO A 103 -10.39 15.32 -1.52
C PRO A 103 -11.44 14.35 -0.96
N THR A 104 -11.42 13.12 -1.43
CA THR A 104 -12.27 12.02 -0.95
C THR A 104 -11.47 10.97 -0.19
N TRP A 105 -10.16 11.15 -0.09
CA TRP A 105 -9.22 10.29 0.59
C TRP A 105 -8.79 10.89 1.92
N ASP A 106 -8.68 10.06 2.95
CA ASP A 106 -8.22 10.49 4.27
C ASP A 106 -6.78 10.06 4.53
N LEU A 107 -6.51 8.78 4.35
CA LEU A 107 -5.19 8.19 4.54
C LEU A 107 -4.76 7.44 3.28
N VAL A 108 -3.45 7.39 3.07
CA VAL A 108 -2.83 6.72 1.93
C VAL A 108 -1.67 5.83 2.39
N ASP A 109 -1.60 4.63 1.83
CA ASP A 109 -0.46 3.73 1.94
C ASP A 109 0.60 4.16 0.92
N VAL A 110 1.59 4.90 1.37
CA VAL A 110 2.51 5.68 0.54
C VAL A 110 3.97 5.41 0.92
N ASP A 111 4.85 5.47 -0.07
CA ASP A 111 6.28 5.48 0.20
C ASP A 111 6.65 6.74 0.99
N PRO A 112 7.48 6.63 2.05
CA PRO A 112 7.84 7.79 2.87
C PRO A 112 8.45 8.94 2.07
N PHE A 113 9.30 8.65 1.10
CA PHE A 113 9.91 9.68 0.25
C PHE A 113 8.87 10.47 -0.55
N SER A 114 7.82 9.81 -1.05
CA SER A 114 6.71 10.47 -1.73
C SER A 114 5.88 11.33 -0.78
N ALA A 115 5.62 10.83 0.43
CA ALA A 115 4.91 11.61 1.44
C ALA A 115 5.67 12.88 1.84
N GLU A 116 6.99 12.78 2.04
CA GLU A 116 7.85 13.94 2.34
C GLU A 116 7.87 14.95 1.18
N ALA A 117 8.07 14.48 -0.06
CA ALA A 117 8.06 15.34 -1.24
C ALA A 117 6.72 16.06 -1.43
N LEU A 118 5.60 15.35 -1.26
CA LEU A 118 4.25 15.89 -1.35
C LEU A 118 3.92 16.80 -0.16
N GLY A 119 4.37 16.44 1.05
CA GLY A 119 4.18 17.24 2.25
C GLY A 119 4.85 18.62 2.15
N LYS A 120 6.08 18.68 1.63
CA LYS A 120 6.79 19.94 1.34
C LYS A 120 6.08 20.82 0.31
N LYS A 121 5.24 20.23 -0.55
CA LYS A 121 4.35 20.93 -1.48
C LYS A 121 2.98 21.27 -0.87
N GLY A 122 2.74 20.93 0.41
CA GLY A 122 1.48 21.19 1.11
C GLY A 122 0.34 20.24 0.75
N MET A 123 0.66 19.04 0.23
CA MET A 123 -0.33 18.03 -0.19
C MET A 123 -0.65 16.99 0.91
N MET A 124 0.16 16.93 1.97
CA MET A 124 -0.04 16.04 3.11
C MET A 124 -0.19 16.85 4.40
N GLU A 125 -0.91 16.30 5.37
CA GLU A 125 -0.90 16.81 6.74
C GLU A 125 0.36 16.34 7.47
N PRO A 126 1.02 17.20 8.25
CA PRO A 126 2.13 16.75 9.08
C PRO A 126 1.65 15.76 10.15
N VAL A 127 2.48 14.77 10.45
CA VAL A 127 2.17 13.80 11.51
C VAL A 127 2.19 14.47 12.88
N ASP A 128 1.08 14.35 13.61
CA ASP A 128 1.00 14.84 14.99
C ASP A 128 1.62 13.82 15.94
N TYR A 129 2.88 14.04 16.30
CA TYR A 129 3.61 13.22 17.24
C TYR A 129 3.23 13.42 18.73
N ALA A 130 2.25 14.26 19.01
CA ALA A 130 1.59 14.24 20.31
C ALA A 130 0.53 13.12 20.39
N VAL A 131 0.06 12.63 19.24
CA VAL A 131 -0.93 11.54 19.11
C VAL A 131 -0.23 10.24 18.67
N VAL A 132 0.62 10.32 17.64
CA VAL A 132 1.39 9.18 17.10
C VAL A 132 2.70 9.04 17.88
N ASP A 133 2.90 7.91 18.54
CA ASP A 133 4.03 7.70 19.42
C ASP A 133 5.30 7.28 18.65
N LYS A 134 6.30 8.18 18.56
CA LYS A 134 7.57 7.90 17.88
C LYS A 134 8.34 6.72 18.47
N THR A 135 8.16 6.40 19.75
CA THR A 135 8.89 5.30 20.40
C THR A 135 8.42 3.92 19.95
N LYS A 136 7.29 3.85 19.28
CA LYS A 136 6.74 2.62 18.69
C LYS A 136 7.24 2.34 17.28
N PHE A 137 8.10 3.16 16.73
CA PHE A 137 8.79 2.90 15.46
C PHE A 137 10.20 2.39 15.71
N ARG A 138 10.74 1.63 14.76
CA ARG A 138 12.18 1.43 14.67
C ARG A 138 12.85 2.78 14.48
N GLU A 139 14.06 2.95 15.03
CA GLU A 139 14.79 4.20 14.98
C GLU A 139 14.97 4.68 13.52
N GLY A 140 14.69 5.97 13.26
CA GLY A 140 14.81 6.57 11.93
C GLY A 140 13.57 6.44 11.04
N PHE A 141 12.48 5.76 11.49
CA PHE A 141 11.31 5.48 10.65
C PHE A 141 10.03 6.25 11.02
N GLY A 142 10.19 7.47 11.51
CA GLY A 142 9.13 8.45 11.68
C GLY A 142 9.47 9.74 10.95
N TRP A 143 8.72 10.08 9.91
CA TRP A 143 8.93 11.25 9.06
C TRP A 143 7.96 12.37 9.40
N ASP A 144 8.13 13.55 8.80
CA ASP A 144 7.27 14.68 9.08
C ASP A 144 5.85 14.51 8.51
N TYR A 145 5.72 13.79 7.38
CA TYR A 145 4.43 13.62 6.67
C TYR A 145 3.97 12.16 6.52
N ALA A 146 4.70 11.21 7.08
CA ALA A 146 4.31 9.81 7.11
C ALA A 146 4.81 9.10 8.36
N ALA A 147 4.11 8.06 8.76
CA ALA A 147 4.49 7.18 9.86
C ALA A 147 4.65 5.75 9.34
N SER A 148 5.80 5.12 9.59
CA SER A 148 6.02 3.74 9.18
C SER A 148 5.04 2.80 9.86
N THR A 149 4.47 1.91 9.07
CA THR A 149 3.57 0.87 9.58
C THR A 149 4.10 -0.53 9.31
N TYR A 150 4.98 -0.67 8.32
CA TYR A 150 5.56 -1.95 7.93
C TYR A 150 6.86 -1.79 7.13
N PHE A 151 7.49 -2.93 6.87
CA PHE A 151 8.57 -3.10 5.90
C PHE A 151 8.18 -4.14 4.85
N PHE A 152 8.69 -3.95 3.65
CA PHE A 152 8.62 -4.91 2.57
C PHE A 152 9.92 -4.87 1.76
N SER A 153 10.04 -5.73 0.76
CA SER A 153 11.20 -5.71 -0.12
C SER A 153 10.79 -5.94 -1.56
N TYR A 154 11.55 -5.41 -2.48
CA TYR A 154 11.53 -5.82 -3.88
C TYR A 154 12.43 -7.03 -4.02
N VAL A 155 11.87 -8.16 -4.43
CA VAL A 155 12.56 -9.45 -4.50
C VAL A 155 12.34 -10.11 -5.86
N ILE A 156 13.22 -11.06 -6.23
CA ILE A 156 12.99 -11.90 -7.40
C ILE A 156 12.08 -13.05 -6.98
N ALA A 157 10.90 -13.14 -7.59
CA ALA A 157 10.08 -14.33 -7.61
C ALA A 157 10.25 -15.05 -8.95
N TYR A 158 10.27 -16.39 -8.94
CA TYR A 158 10.60 -17.19 -10.11
C TYR A 158 9.84 -18.53 -10.13
N ASP A 159 9.54 -19.01 -11.33
CA ASP A 159 8.95 -20.32 -11.58
C ASP A 159 10.00 -21.42 -11.34
N ALA A 160 9.93 -22.07 -10.17
CA ALA A 160 10.88 -23.10 -9.75
C ALA A 160 10.74 -24.38 -10.59
N THR A 161 9.60 -24.60 -11.22
CA THR A 161 9.39 -25.77 -12.10
C THR A 161 10.19 -25.67 -13.39
N LYS A 162 10.49 -24.44 -13.86
CA LYS A 162 11.28 -24.18 -15.06
C LYS A 162 12.79 -24.28 -14.82
N PHE A 163 13.24 -23.91 -13.61
CA PHE A 163 14.68 -23.76 -13.36
C PHE A 163 15.27 -24.92 -12.53
N GLY A 164 14.43 -25.83 -12.00
CA GLY A 164 14.85 -27.05 -11.32
C GLY A 164 15.87 -26.80 -10.20
N ASP A 165 16.99 -27.50 -10.25
CA ASP A 165 18.07 -27.38 -9.25
C ASP A 165 19.00 -26.19 -9.49
N ASN A 166 18.73 -25.36 -10.51
CA ASN A 166 19.53 -24.17 -10.83
C ASN A 166 18.71 -22.88 -10.69
N PRO A 167 18.30 -22.50 -9.47
CA PRO A 167 17.53 -21.28 -9.24
C PRO A 167 18.36 -20.03 -9.50
N PRO A 168 17.72 -18.86 -9.76
CA PRO A 168 18.41 -17.58 -9.80
C PRO A 168 19.04 -17.27 -8.44
N THR A 169 20.20 -16.62 -8.46
CA THR A 169 20.98 -16.33 -7.25
C THR A 169 21.14 -14.83 -6.97
N GLY A 170 20.58 -13.96 -7.81
CA GLY A 170 20.63 -12.51 -7.65
C GLY A 170 20.14 -11.75 -8.88
N MET A 171 20.25 -10.42 -8.86
CA MET A 171 19.71 -9.55 -9.92
C MET A 171 20.40 -9.76 -11.27
N ALA A 172 21.66 -10.16 -11.31
CA ALA A 172 22.35 -10.52 -12.57
C ALA A 172 21.63 -11.68 -13.29
N ASP A 173 21.24 -12.71 -12.56
CA ASP A 173 20.51 -13.87 -13.12
C ASP A 173 19.11 -13.46 -13.63
N PHE A 174 18.45 -12.50 -12.99
CA PHE A 174 17.17 -11.99 -13.48
C PHE A 174 17.26 -11.39 -14.89
N PHE A 175 18.36 -10.72 -15.21
CA PHE A 175 18.59 -10.10 -16.52
C PHE A 175 19.28 -11.04 -17.53
N ASP A 176 19.72 -12.22 -17.12
CA ASP A 176 20.32 -13.23 -18.00
C ASP A 176 19.24 -14.16 -18.58
N THR A 177 18.73 -13.82 -19.76
CA THR A 177 17.70 -14.59 -20.44
C THR A 177 18.23 -15.76 -21.25
N GLU A 178 19.54 -15.89 -21.41
CA GLU A 178 20.18 -17.08 -22.01
C GLU A 178 20.26 -18.20 -20.98
N LYS A 179 20.75 -17.90 -19.79
CA LYS A 179 20.82 -18.85 -18.68
C LYS A 179 19.44 -19.17 -18.09
N PHE A 180 18.56 -18.19 -18.00
CA PHE A 180 17.22 -18.30 -17.44
C PHE A 180 16.17 -17.86 -18.48
N PRO A 181 15.77 -18.74 -19.40
CA PRO A 181 14.84 -18.40 -20.48
C PRO A 181 13.44 -18.08 -19.97
N GLY A 182 12.71 -17.29 -20.76
CA GLY A 182 11.33 -16.91 -20.50
C GLY A 182 11.16 -15.41 -20.26
N LYS A 183 9.92 -14.97 -20.16
CA LYS A 183 9.57 -13.57 -20.00
C LYS A 183 9.73 -13.08 -18.56
N ARG A 184 9.89 -11.77 -18.42
CA ARG A 184 10.04 -11.06 -17.15
C ARG A 184 8.86 -10.13 -16.90
N ALA A 185 8.57 -9.84 -15.63
CA ALA A 185 7.68 -8.77 -15.23
C ALA A 185 8.41 -7.81 -14.29
N LEU A 186 8.20 -6.52 -14.49
CA LEU A 186 8.86 -5.45 -13.75
C LEU A 186 7.84 -4.48 -13.17
N TYR A 187 8.22 -3.80 -12.10
CA TYR A 187 7.38 -2.78 -11.48
C TYR A 187 7.35 -1.51 -12.32
N LYS A 188 6.14 -1.05 -12.66
CA LYS A 188 5.88 0.12 -13.50
C LYS A 188 6.41 1.43 -12.90
N TRP A 189 6.49 1.51 -11.58
CA TRP A 189 6.85 2.73 -10.86
C TRP A 189 8.34 2.84 -10.53
N GLY A 190 9.17 1.94 -11.04
CA GLY A 190 10.63 2.05 -11.10
C GLY A 190 11.41 1.69 -9.83
N VAL A 191 10.84 1.88 -8.64
CA VAL A 191 11.52 1.59 -7.36
C VAL A 191 11.92 0.12 -7.29
N GLY A 192 13.16 -0.17 -6.91
CA GLY A 192 13.73 -1.52 -6.92
C GLY A 192 14.14 -2.02 -8.31
N VAL A 193 13.58 -1.45 -9.39
CA VAL A 193 13.89 -1.83 -10.78
C VAL A 193 15.16 -1.14 -11.27
N TRP A 194 15.36 0.11 -10.92
CA TRP A 194 16.58 0.86 -11.30
C TRP A 194 17.81 0.29 -10.60
N GLU A 195 17.70 -0.02 -9.31
CA GLU A 195 18.74 -0.70 -8.53
C GLU A 195 19.08 -2.06 -9.13
N ALA A 196 18.06 -2.86 -9.45
CA ALA A 196 18.23 -4.16 -10.07
C ALA A 196 18.96 -4.08 -11.42
N ALA A 197 18.62 -3.09 -12.25
CA ALA A 197 19.28 -2.85 -13.52
C ALA A 197 20.75 -2.46 -13.34
N LEU A 198 21.07 -1.64 -12.34
CA LEU A 198 22.46 -1.22 -12.03
C LEU A 198 23.28 -2.39 -11.50
N LEU A 199 22.75 -3.22 -10.58
CA LEU A 199 23.44 -4.43 -10.12
C LEU A 199 23.72 -5.39 -11.28
N ALA A 200 22.73 -5.59 -12.16
CA ALA A 200 22.90 -6.43 -13.35
C ALA A 200 23.85 -5.85 -14.40
N ASP A 201 24.13 -4.56 -14.33
CA ASP A 201 25.13 -3.88 -15.16
C ASP A 201 26.50 -3.77 -14.48
N GLY A 202 26.67 -4.44 -13.32
CA GLY A 202 27.95 -4.59 -12.61
C GLY A 202 28.27 -3.48 -11.62
N VAL A 203 27.30 -2.65 -11.21
CA VAL A 203 27.47 -1.73 -10.09
C VAL A 203 27.53 -2.53 -8.81
N ALA A 204 28.52 -2.27 -7.95
CA ALA A 204 28.61 -2.98 -6.68
C ALA A 204 27.50 -2.50 -5.71
N PRO A 205 27.00 -3.38 -4.81
CA PRO A 205 25.96 -3.01 -3.85
C PRO A 205 26.25 -1.73 -3.04
N GLY A 206 27.49 -1.52 -2.63
CA GLY A 206 27.89 -0.34 -1.86
C GLY A 206 28.02 0.96 -2.68
N ASP A 207 27.96 0.86 -4.02
CA ASP A 207 28.13 1.98 -4.94
C ASP A 207 26.82 2.34 -5.68
N LEU A 208 25.68 1.77 -5.24
CA LEU A 208 24.39 2.00 -5.90
C LEU A 208 23.95 3.46 -5.84
N TYR A 209 24.10 4.10 -4.69
CA TYR A 209 23.60 5.45 -4.48
C TYR A 209 24.73 6.50 -4.48
N PRO A 210 24.50 7.65 -5.13
CA PRO A 210 23.28 8.04 -5.85
C PRO A 210 23.09 7.20 -7.12
N LEU A 211 21.83 6.81 -7.44
CA LEU A 211 21.56 5.98 -8.62
C LEU A 211 22.01 6.69 -9.92
N ASP A 212 22.77 6.00 -10.76
CA ASP A 212 23.04 6.39 -12.15
C ASP A 212 21.82 6.05 -13.02
N ILE A 213 20.83 6.94 -13.00
CA ILE A 213 19.54 6.74 -13.68
C ILE A 213 19.69 6.61 -15.20
N GLU A 214 20.61 7.34 -15.81
CA GLU A 214 20.86 7.23 -17.26
C GLU A 214 21.32 5.81 -17.61
N ARG A 215 22.25 5.27 -16.83
CA ARG A 215 22.77 3.90 -16.98
C ARG A 215 21.68 2.86 -16.74
N ALA A 216 20.88 3.02 -15.68
CA ALA A 216 19.74 2.15 -15.38
C ALA A 216 18.71 2.14 -16.52
N HIS A 217 18.31 3.31 -17.00
CA HIS A 217 17.36 3.46 -18.11
C HIS A 217 17.87 2.84 -19.40
N LYS A 218 19.15 3.02 -19.73
CA LYS A 218 19.78 2.39 -20.91
C LYS A 218 19.72 0.87 -20.82
N LYS A 219 20.01 0.28 -19.65
CA LYS A 219 19.92 -1.16 -19.40
C LYS A 219 18.49 -1.65 -19.58
N LEU A 220 17.51 -0.95 -19.00
CA LEU A 220 16.09 -1.31 -19.08
C LEU A 220 15.52 -1.16 -20.49
N ALA A 221 15.90 -0.13 -21.23
CA ALA A 221 15.51 0.05 -22.64
C ALA A 221 15.99 -1.13 -23.51
N ALA A 222 17.23 -1.59 -23.30
CA ALA A 222 17.76 -2.75 -24.02
C ALA A 222 17.11 -4.07 -23.59
N PHE A 223 16.61 -4.16 -22.37
CA PHE A 223 15.99 -5.37 -21.79
C PHE A 223 14.49 -5.48 -22.07
N LYS A 224 13.85 -4.41 -22.51
CA LYS A 224 12.40 -4.27 -22.63
C LYS A 224 11.73 -5.38 -23.43
N GLU A 225 12.34 -5.88 -24.52
CA GLU A 225 11.80 -6.95 -25.34
C GLU A 225 11.59 -8.28 -24.59
N HIS A 226 12.28 -8.48 -23.47
CA HIS A 226 12.14 -9.63 -22.59
C HIS A 226 11.04 -9.47 -21.55
N VAL A 227 10.44 -8.28 -21.43
CA VAL A 227 9.41 -7.96 -20.44
C VAL A 227 8.03 -8.19 -21.04
N VAL A 228 7.21 -9.04 -20.40
CA VAL A 228 5.82 -9.28 -20.80
C VAL A 228 4.89 -8.19 -20.27
N ALA A 229 5.17 -7.68 -19.08
CA ALA A 229 4.35 -6.65 -18.46
C ALA A 229 5.16 -5.77 -17.49
N PHE A 230 4.75 -4.49 -17.41
CA PHE A 230 5.15 -3.56 -16.35
C PHE A 230 3.96 -3.38 -15.41
N TRP A 231 3.93 -4.19 -14.36
CA TRP A 231 2.81 -4.26 -13.43
C TRP A 231 2.70 -3.01 -12.53
N GLY A 232 1.46 -2.57 -12.28
CA GLY A 232 1.16 -1.37 -11.51
C GLY A 232 0.59 -1.63 -10.12
N GLY A 233 0.15 -2.84 -9.83
CA GLY A 233 -0.48 -3.21 -8.56
C GLY A 233 -0.28 -4.68 -8.19
N GLY A 234 -0.55 -5.00 -6.91
CA GLY A 234 -0.23 -6.31 -6.34
C GLY A 234 -0.89 -7.50 -7.05
N SER A 235 -2.18 -7.42 -7.36
CA SER A 235 -2.92 -8.51 -8.01
C SER A 235 -2.38 -8.82 -9.41
N GLU A 236 -1.96 -7.80 -10.17
CA GLU A 236 -1.38 -7.98 -11.49
C GLU A 236 -0.07 -8.75 -11.40
N SER A 237 0.81 -8.40 -10.44
CA SER A 237 2.08 -9.11 -10.25
C SER A 237 1.89 -10.58 -9.86
N GLN A 238 0.85 -10.89 -9.07
CA GLN A 238 0.49 -12.28 -8.72
C GLN A 238 0.04 -13.06 -9.96
N SER A 239 -0.91 -12.55 -10.73
CA SER A 239 -1.44 -13.22 -11.92
C SER A 239 -0.35 -13.53 -12.93
N LEU A 240 0.57 -12.60 -13.21
CA LEU A 240 1.65 -12.79 -14.19
C LEU A 240 2.54 -14.00 -13.90
N LEU A 241 2.76 -14.32 -12.63
CA LEU A 241 3.55 -15.49 -12.21
C LEU A 241 2.70 -16.75 -12.09
N LEU A 242 1.50 -16.67 -11.47
CA LEU A 242 0.62 -17.82 -11.28
C LEU A 242 0.08 -18.37 -12.61
N ASP A 243 -0.21 -17.49 -13.58
CA ASP A 243 -0.66 -17.88 -14.92
C ASP A 243 0.51 -18.30 -15.85
N GLY A 244 1.76 -18.19 -15.36
CA GLY A 244 2.96 -18.59 -16.10
C GLY A 244 3.34 -17.65 -17.25
N GLU A 245 2.77 -16.45 -17.33
CA GLU A 245 3.10 -15.43 -18.34
C GLU A 245 4.52 -14.89 -18.15
N ALA A 246 4.95 -14.70 -16.89
CA ALA A 246 6.32 -14.39 -16.52
C ALA A 246 7.00 -15.60 -15.89
N SER A 247 8.25 -15.86 -16.26
CA SER A 247 9.08 -16.90 -15.62
C SER A 247 9.83 -16.37 -14.40
N MET A 248 10.05 -15.05 -14.35
CA MET A 248 10.56 -14.33 -13.19
C MET A 248 9.94 -12.94 -13.15
N ALA A 249 9.77 -12.42 -11.94
CA ALA A 249 9.34 -11.05 -11.73
C ALA A 249 10.09 -10.41 -10.56
N ILE A 250 10.36 -9.10 -10.64
CA ILE A 250 10.69 -8.31 -9.47
C ILE A 250 9.36 -7.89 -8.86
N VAL A 251 9.06 -8.39 -7.65
CA VAL A 251 7.78 -8.18 -6.96
C VAL A 251 8.00 -7.76 -5.51
N TRP A 252 6.96 -7.26 -4.87
CA TRP A 252 7.00 -7.04 -3.44
C TRP A 252 7.06 -8.38 -2.68
N SER A 253 7.86 -8.47 -1.64
CA SER A 253 7.98 -9.68 -0.80
C SER A 253 6.65 -10.12 -0.21
N THR A 254 5.75 -9.16 0.05
CA THR A 254 4.37 -9.40 0.48
C THR A 254 3.58 -10.19 -0.56
N ARG A 255 3.84 -9.99 -1.86
CA ARG A 255 3.21 -10.74 -2.95
C ARG A 255 3.96 -12.03 -3.24
N ALA A 256 5.28 -12.02 -3.14
CA ALA A 256 6.09 -13.22 -3.32
C ALA A 256 5.69 -14.34 -2.35
N ARG A 257 5.41 -14.01 -1.08
CA ARG A 257 4.87 -14.95 -0.10
C ARG A 257 3.55 -15.56 -0.57
N LEU A 258 2.57 -14.74 -0.93
CA LEU A 258 1.25 -15.19 -1.36
C LEU A 258 1.34 -16.06 -2.63
N ILE A 259 2.19 -15.66 -3.59
CA ILE A 259 2.41 -16.44 -4.82
C ILE A 259 3.03 -17.80 -4.50
N GLU A 260 4.00 -17.87 -3.57
CA GLU A 260 4.59 -19.14 -3.15
C GLU A 260 3.54 -20.06 -2.49
N GLU A 261 2.67 -19.51 -1.63
CA GLU A 261 1.58 -20.22 -0.98
C GLU A 261 0.53 -20.69 -2.01
N ASP A 262 0.04 -19.81 -2.87
CA ASP A 262 -1.00 -20.08 -3.87
C ASP A 262 -0.54 -21.07 -4.95
N SER A 263 0.75 -21.03 -5.32
CA SER A 263 1.34 -21.99 -6.28
C SER A 263 1.70 -23.34 -5.67
N GLY A 264 1.53 -23.51 -4.35
CA GLY A 264 1.98 -24.72 -3.67
C GLY A 264 3.50 -24.90 -3.70
N GLY A 265 4.27 -23.82 -3.89
CA GLY A 265 5.73 -23.80 -3.96
C GLY A 265 6.31 -23.98 -5.36
N ASP A 266 5.49 -24.02 -6.40
CA ASP A 266 5.95 -24.03 -7.80
C ASP A 266 6.58 -22.68 -8.20
N VAL A 267 6.16 -21.60 -7.59
CA VAL A 267 6.84 -20.30 -7.63
C VAL A 267 7.51 -20.07 -6.28
N LYS A 268 8.76 -19.65 -6.31
CA LYS A 268 9.58 -19.33 -5.14
C LYS A 268 10.15 -17.93 -5.28
N PHE A 269 10.73 -17.42 -4.18
CA PHE A 269 11.46 -16.15 -4.22
C PHE A 269 12.77 -16.22 -3.44
N ILE A 270 13.63 -15.23 -3.65
CA ILE A 270 14.92 -15.12 -2.98
C ILE A 270 15.09 -13.72 -2.38
N TRP A 271 15.72 -13.62 -1.20
CA TRP A 271 16.08 -12.37 -0.55
C TRP A 271 17.36 -11.75 -1.11
N LYS A 272 18.23 -12.58 -1.70
CA LYS A 272 19.53 -12.14 -2.22
C LYS A 272 19.37 -11.06 -3.28
N ASP A 273 20.10 -9.97 -3.08
CA ASP A 273 20.06 -8.73 -3.87
C ASP A 273 18.69 -8.03 -3.86
N GLY A 274 17.83 -8.35 -2.89
CA GLY A 274 16.57 -7.66 -2.69
C GLY A 274 16.78 -6.21 -2.18
N PHE A 275 15.73 -5.40 -2.28
CA PHE A 275 15.75 -4.00 -1.83
C PHE A 275 14.70 -3.79 -0.76
N VAL A 276 15.15 -3.66 0.51
CA VAL A 276 14.21 -3.45 1.62
C VAL A 276 13.77 -1.99 1.66
N SER A 277 12.46 -1.79 1.81
CA SER A 277 11.81 -0.48 1.85
C SER A 277 10.85 -0.40 3.03
N PRO A 278 10.79 0.71 3.74
CA PRO A 278 9.69 0.98 4.67
C PRO A 278 8.43 1.33 3.88
N GLY A 279 7.29 0.82 4.33
CA GLY A 279 5.98 1.32 3.96
C GLY A 279 5.42 2.22 5.06
N ALA A 280 4.60 3.19 4.69
CA ALA A 280 4.06 4.14 5.65
C ALA A 280 2.61 4.53 5.31
N LEU A 281 1.92 5.05 6.31
CA LEU A 281 0.66 5.75 6.12
C LEU A 281 0.88 7.25 6.25
N GLY A 282 0.33 8.01 5.32
CA GLY A 282 0.26 9.46 5.36
C GLY A 282 -1.18 9.96 5.36
N VAL A 283 -1.40 11.19 5.81
CA VAL A 283 -2.72 11.83 5.87
C VAL A 283 -2.82 12.88 4.78
N VAL A 284 -3.85 12.79 3.94
CA VAL A 284 -4.07 13.69 2.81
C VAL A 284 -4.48 15.07 3.31
N LYS A 285 -3.92 16.14 2.73
CA LYS A 285 -4.26 17.52 3.09
C LYS A 285 -5.72 17.83 2.79
N GLY A 286 -6.42 18.36 3.80
CA GLY A 286 -7.84 18.71 3.67
C GLY A 286 -8.78 17.51 3.60
N ASN A 287 -8.35 16.36 4.08
CA ASN A 287 -9.12 15.11 4.12
C ASN A 287 -10.50 15.27 4.77
N PRO A 288 -11.55 14.58 4.28
CA PRO A 288 -12.92 14.78 4.74
C PRO A 288 -13.17 14.29 6.16
N GLY A 289 -12.42 13.29 6.65
CA GLY A 289 -12.51 12.75 8.00
C GLY A 289 -11.90 13.64 9.07
N GLY A 290 -11.10 14.62 8.67
CA GLY A 290 -10.37 15.55 9.54
C GLY A 290 -9.06 14.95 10.06
N ALA A 291 -8.02 15.80 10.14
CA ALA A 291 -6.69 15.42 10.51
C ALA A 291 -6.63 14.73 11.90
N GLU A 292 -7.41 15.21 12.88
CA GLU A 292 -7.45 14.62 14.21
C GLU A 292 -7.88 13.15 14.20
N THR A 293 -8.99 12.83 13.50
CA THR A 293 -9.50 11.47 13.38
C THR A 293 -8.52 10.56 12.62
N ALA A 294 -7.91 11.09 11.54
CA ALA A 294 -6.92 10.36 10.77
C ALA A 294 -5.65 10.07 11.61
N MET A 295 -5.19 11.00 12.45
CA MET A 295 -4.06 10.79 13.37
C MET A 295 -4.39 9.76 14.47
N GLN A 296 -5.64 9.74 14.99
CA GLN A 296 -6.08 8.69 15.91
C GLN A 296 -6.04 7.30 15.25
N PHE A 297 -6.47 7.19 13.99
CA PHE A 297 -6.32 5.95 13.25
C PHE A 297 -4.84 5.59 13.07
N LEU A 298 -3.99 6.53 12.65
CA LEU A 298 -2.56 6.33 12.47
C LEU A 298 -1.84 5.88 13.78
N ALA A 299 -2.26 6.42 14.93
CA ALA A 299 -1.78 5.94 16.23
C ALA A 299 -2.27 4.51 16.54
N SER A 300 -3.49 4.17 16.11
CA SER A 300 -4.08 2.85 16.39
C SER A 300 -3.39 1.71 15.63
N VAL A 301 -2.78 1.98 14.47
CA VAL A 301 -2.06 0.97 13.66
C VAL A 301 -0.67 0.65 14.23
N GLN A 302 -0.21 1.39 15.23
CA GLN A 302 1.06 1.12 15.92
C GLN A 302 0.98 -0.07 16.89
N ASP A 303 -0.21 -0.61 17.15
CA ASP A 303 -0.41 -1.75 18.04
C ASP A 303 0.32 -2.99 17.49
N PRO A 304 1.23 -3.62 18.28
CA PRO A 304 2.02 -4.75 17.83
C PRO A 304 1.17 -5.97 17.45
N ALA A 305 0.03 -6.20 18.12
CA ALA A 305 -0.87 -7.31 17.78
C ALA A 305 -1.55 -7.09 16.42
N LYS A 306 -1.86 -5.85 16.05
CA LYS A 306 -2.40 -5.52 14.74
C LYS A 306 -1.37 -5.67 13.63
N GLN A 307 -0.12 -5.28 13.90
CA GLN A 307 0.98 -5.47 12.95
C GLN A 307 1.34 -6.95 12.78
N LEU A 308 1.15 -7.79 13.82
CA LEU A 308 1.24 -9.24 13.67
C LEU A 308 0.21 -9.77 12.66
N ILE A 309 -1.05 -9.33 12.72
CA ILE A 309 -2.07 -9.72 11.75
C ILE A 309 -1.66 -9.32 10.31
N MET A 310 -1.11 -8.12 10.13
CA MET A 310 -0.60 -7.68 8.81
C MET A 310 0.55 -8.57 8.32
N PHE A 311 1.45 -8.96 9.23
CA PHE A 311 2.52 -9.90 8.90
C PHE A 311 1.96 -11.29 8.51
N GLU A 312 1.03 -11.83 9.29
CA GLU A 312 0.39 -13.13 9.01
C GLU A 312 -0.35 -13.14 7.68
N MET A 313 -1.06 -12.06 7.35
CA MET A 313 -1.87 -11.98 6.13
C MET A 313 -1.07 -11.62 4.87
N LEU A 314 -0.03 -10.79 5.00
CA LEU A 314 0.70 -10.24 3.85
C LEU A 314 2.23 -10.40 3.90
N GLY A 315 2.81 -10.88 5.01
CA GLY A 315 4.26 -10.89 5.17
C GLY A 315 4.88 -9.49 5.30
N GLN A 316 4.10 -8.48 5.72
CA GLN A 316 4.61 -7.14 6.02
C GLN A 316 5.45 -7.16 7.29
N GLY A 317 6.75 -6.92 7.18
CA GLY A 317 7.63 -6.83 8.35
C GLY A 317 7.18 -5.71 9.29
N PRO A 318 7.09 -5.95 10.61
CA PRO A 318 6.51 -4.97 11.54
C PRO A 318 7.40 -3.75 11.74
N ALA A 319 6.78 -2.57 11.75
CA ALA A 319 7.47 -1.32 12.08
C ALA A 319 7.65 -1.14 13.59
N ASN A 320 6.74 -1.67 14.40
CA ASN A 320 6.86 -1.66 15.85
C ASN A 320 7.76 -2.83 16.31
N PRO A 321 8.93 -2.57 16.93
CA PRO A 321 9.84 -3.63 17.35
C PRO A 321 9.23 -4.56 18.41
N ALA A 322 8.19 -4.13 19.15
CA ALA A 322 7.51 -5.01 20.10
C ALA A 322 6.78 -6.18 19.43
N THR A 323 6.48 -6.09 18.13
CA THR A 323 5.87 -7.18 17.36
C THR A 323 6.84 -8.34 17.15
N ASP A 324 8.16 -8.10 17.15
CA ASP A 324 9.16 -9.14 16.90
C ASP A 324 9.03 -10.32 17.89
N ALA A 325 8.65 -10.03 19.13
CA ALA A 325 8.43 -11.04 20.17
C ALA A 325 7.15 -11.87 19.99
N LEU A 326 6.25 -11.43 19.10
CA LEU A 326 4.98 -12.08 18.79
C LEU A 326 5.06 -12.97 17.54
N LEU A 327 6.10 -12.76 16.69
CA LEU A 327 6.24 -13.48 15.42
C LEU A 327 6.55 -14.96 15.65
N PRO A 328 5.82 -15.88 14.99
CA PRO A 328 6.18 -17.29 15.00
C PRO A 328 7.58 -17.51 14.41
N PRO A 329 8.46 -18.27 15.05
CA PRO A 329 9.82 -18.50 14.54
C PRO A 329 9.89 -19.09 13.13
N GLU A 330 8.92 -19.96 12.78
CA GLU A 330 8.80 -20.59 11.47
C GLU A 330 8.48 -19.61 10.34
N ASP A 331 7.86 -18.47 10.67
CA ASP A 331 7.49 -17.44 9.72
C ASP A 331 8.58 -16.38 9.52
N ALA A 332 9.66 -16.43 10.30
CA ALA A 332 10.79 -15.49 10.16
C ALA A 332 11.37 -15.49 8.74
N LYS A 333 11.26 -16.59 8.00
CA LYS A 333 11.68 -16.69 6.58
C LYS A 333 10.96 -15.71 5.65
N TYR A 334 9.77 -15.22 6.03
CA TYR A 334 8.99 -14.24 5.27
C TYR A 334 9.15 -12.81 5.77
N ASN A 335 9.85 -12.58 6.88
CA ASN A 335 10.03 -11.26 7.44
C ASN A 335 11.21 -10.53 6.78
N PRO A 336 11.00 -9.45 5.99
CA PRO A 336 12.07 -8.73 5.30
C PRO A 336 13.13 -8.15 6.24
N VAL A 337 12.77 -7.89 7.49
CA VAL A 337 13.67 -7.31 8.51
C VAL A 337 14.20 -8.33 9.52
N ALA A 338 13.93 -9.64 9.34
CA ALA A 338 14.65 -10.67 10.07
C ALA A 338 16.15 -10.61 9.71
N ALA A 339 17.04 -10.81 10.69
CA ALA A 339 18.47 -10.55 10.54
C ALA A 339 19.09 -11.28 9.32
N ASP A 340 18.77 -12.56 9.10
CA ASP A 340 19.29 -13.36 8.00
C ASP A 340 18.76 -12.89 6.63
N ASN A 341 17.52 -12.44 6.56
CA ASN A 341 16.92 -11.92 5.34
C ASN A 341 17.47 -10.52 5.04
N TYR A 342 17.51 -9.66 6.06
CA TYR A 342 18.00 -8.29 5.93
C TYR A 342 19.45 -8.23 5.46
N ALA A 343 20.32 -9.12 5.96
CA ALA A 343 21.74 -9.19 5.60
C ALA A 343 21.99 -9.52 4.11
N GLN A 344 20.98 -10.00 3.39
CA GLN A 344 21.06 -10.33 1.96
C GLN A 344 20.59 -9.19 1.06
N GLN A 345 20.11 -8.11 1.61
CA GLN A 345 19.38 -7.04 0.94
C GLN A 345 20.10 -5.70 1.07
N MET A 346 19.67 -4.74 0.28
CA MET A 346 20.10 -3.35 0.34
C MET A 346 18.92 -2.45 0.71
N PRO A 347 19.10 -1.46 1.58
CA PRO A 347 18.03 -0.50 1.86
C PRO A 347 17.83 0.46 0.68
N ILE A 348 16.58 0.80 0.39
CA ILE A 348 16.23 1.91 -0.50
C ILE A 348 16.64 3.23 0.16
N ASP A 349 17.34 4.09 -0.58
CA ASP A 349 17.75 5.43 -0.09
C ASP A 349 16.58 6.43 -0.23
N MET A 350 15.86 6.64 0.88
CA MET A 350 14.72 7.55 0.93
C MET A 350 15.08 8.99 0.57
N ALA A 351 16.30 9.45 0.91
CA ALA A 351 16.73 10.82 0.63
C ALA A 351 16.99 11.04 -0.87
N TRP A 352 17.56 10.05 -1.54
CA TRP A 352 17.72 10.09 -2.99
C TRP A 352 16.38 10.11 -3.70
N TYR A 353 15.48 9.21 -3.30
CA TYR A 353 14.15 9.10 -3.90
C TYR A 353 13.31 10.37 -3.69
N GLU A 354 13.33 10.97 -2.52
CA GLU A 354 12.58 12.19 -2.22
C GLU A 354 12.88 13.32 -3.24
N THR A 355 14.11 13.42 -3.69
CA THR A 355 14.55 14.53 -4.57
C THR A 355 14.56 14.17 -6.05
N SER A 356 14.71 12.88 -6.38
CA SER A 356 15.04 12.43 -7.75
C SER A 356 13.93 11.59 -8.39
N TYR A 357 13.02 11.01 -7.60
CA TYR A 357 12.03 10.06 -8.06
C TYR A 357 11.17 10.57 -9.22
N GLY A 358 10.57 11.74 -9.09
CA GLY A 358 9.64 12.26 -10.10
C GLY A 358 10.29 12.36 -11.49
N ALA A 359 11.48 12.97 -11.57
CA ALA A 359 12.20 13.11 -12.85
C ALA A 359 12.64 11.75 -13.43
N ALA A 360 13.13 10.85 -12.57
CA ALA A 360 13.53 9.52 -13.00
C ALA A 360 12.32 8.69 -13.50
N LEU A 361 11.19 8.79 -12.82
CA LEU A 361 9.95 8.11 -13.21
C LEU A 361 9.42 8.60 -14.55
N ASP A 362 9.40 9.91 -14.78
CA ASP A 362 8.92 10.50 -16.04
C ASP A 362 9.67 9.95 -17.26
N GLU A 363 11.01 9.81 -17.15
CA GLU A 363 11.82 9.23 -18.23
C GLU A 363 11.60 7.72 -18.35
N TYR A 364 11.51 7.01 -17.22
CA TYR A 364 11.23 5.57 -17.21
C TYR A 364 9.89 5.24 -17.88
N LEU A 365 8.82 5.98 -17.57
CA LEU A 365 7.51 5.78 -18.19
C LEU A 365 7.53 6.00 -19.71
N LYS A 366 8.35 6.92 -20.23
CA LYS A 366 8.56 7.08 -21.68
C LYS A 366 9.23 5.84 -22.28
N ILE A 367 10.25 5.29 -21.61
CA ILE A 367 10.96 4.09 -22.06
C ILE A 367 10.02 2.89 -22.16
N ILE A 368 9.23 2.64 -21.13
CA ILE A 368 8.36 1.45 -21.07
C ILE A 368 7.12 1.57 -21.97
N SER A 369 6.71 2.77 -22.36
CA SER A 369 5.57 3.02 -23.24
C SER A 369 5.94 3.14 -24.72
N ALA A 370 7.20 3.34 -25.06
CA ALA A 370 7.69 3.41 -26.45
C ALA A 370 7.77 2.02 -27.08
#